data_f2242053611a47e0163d27674454cdf9
#
_entry.id   f2242053611a47e0163d27674454cdf9
#
_cell.length_a   1.000
_cell.length_b   1.000
_cell.length_c   1.000
_cell.angle_alpha   90.00
_cell.angle_beta   90.00
_cell.angle_gamma   90.00
#
_symmetry.space_group_name_H-M   'P 1'
#
loop_
_entity.id
_entity.type
_entity.pdbx_description
1 polymer ?
#
loop_
_entity_poly.entity_id
_entity_poly.type
_entity_poly.pdbx_seq_one_letter_code
_entity_poly.pdbx_strand_id
1 'polypeptide(L)'
;MTKQLSFSKFENEIMPDFRDQINRAESAEDVKKFFAYATKELLNNIFAGKVPLEYGDISLDPAGGAQQFKVTDRLFGFKEFSEIWNNSDLRHVTGRLAQTAANRYKHMEKHPEKTNAKIRM
;
A
#
# COMPACT_ATOMS: atom_id res chain seq x y z
N MET A 1 19.42 20.48 -13.63
CA MET A 1 19.55 19.50 -12.54
C MET A 1 18.20 18.99 -12.11
N THR A 2 18.10 17.69 -12.07
CA THR A 2 16.84 17.07 -11.67
C THR A 2 16.74 17.03 -10.15
N LYS A 3 15.71 17.63 -9.63
CA LYS A 3 15.48 17.65 -8.19
C LYS A 3 14.68 16.41 -7.80
N GLN A 4 15.25 15.58 -6.98
CA GLN A 4 14.56 14.39 -6.51
C GLN A 4 13.55 14.76 -5.44
N LEU A 5 12.31 14.34 -5.66
CA LEU A 5 11.23 14.61 -4.72
C LEU A 5 11.19 13.52 -3.65
N SER A 6 10.85 13.93 -2.45
CA SER A 6 10.68 13.00 -1.33
C SER A 6 9.29 13.14 -0.75
N PHE A 7 8.67 12.00 -0.47
CA PHE A 7 7.32 11.95 0.12
C PHE A 7 7.33 11.35 1.53
N SER A 8 8.49 11.38 2.17
CA SER A 8 8.62 10.86 3.53
C SER A 8 7.66 11.52 4.51
N LYS A 9 7.38 12.81 4.32
CA LYS A 9 6.44 13.51 5.18
C LYS A 9 5.05 12.90 5.08
N PHE A 10 4.61 12.61 3.86
CA PHE A 10 3.31 11.97 3.63
C PHE A 10 3.28 10.57 4.23
N GLU A 11 4.37 9.85 4.07
CA GLU A 11 4.49 8.53 4.66
C GLU A 11 4.38 8.60 6.19
N ASN A 12 5.08 9.54 6.81
CA ASN A 12 5.08 9.69 8.25
C ASN A 12 3.70 10.09 8.79
N GLU A 13 2.93 10.77 7.99
CA GLU A 13 1.57 11.17 8.38
C GLU A 13 0.59 10.00 8.36
N ILE A 14 0.77 9.10 7.39
CA ILE A 14 -0.18 8.00 7.21
C ILE A 14 0.21 6.72 7.94
N MET A 15 1.51 6.52 8.18
CA MET A 15 2.02 5.25 8.69
C MET A 15 1.48 4.84 10.07
N PRO A 16 1.36 5.73 11.06
CA PRO A 16 0.85 5.30 12.36
C PRO A 16 -0.56 4.71 12.30
N ASP A 17 -1.46 5.38 11.60
CA ASP A 17 -2.83 4.89 11.45
C ASP A 17 -2.86 3.61 10.64
N PHE A 18 -2.04 3.56 9.60
CA PHE A 18 -1.96 2.38 8.76
C PHE A 18 -1.49 1.16 9.55
N ARG A 19 -0.45 1.32 10.35
CA ARG A 19 0.05 0.22 11.19
C ARG A 19 -1.00 -0.26 12.18
N ASP A 20 -1.72 0.68 12.74
CA ASP A 20 -2.78 0.35 13.69
C ASP A 20 -3.87 -0.47 13.00
N GLN A 21 -4.31 -0.05 11.82
CA GLN A 21 -5.30 -0.77 11.04
C GLN A 21 -4.82 -2.17 10.67
N ILE A 22 -3.59 -2.28 10.21
CA ILE A 22 -3.00 -3.56 9.81
C ILE A 22 -2.93 -4.51 11.00
N ASN A 23 -2.56 -3.99 12.17
CA ASN A 23 -2.47 -4.82 13.38
C ASN A 23 -3.85 -5.27 13.87
N ARG A 24 -4.89 -4.53 13.55
CA ARG A 24 -6.27 -4.88 13.90
C ARG A 24 -6.96 -5.74 12.87
N ALA A 25 -6.31 -5.98 11.74
CA ALA A 25 -6.92 -6.79 10.68
C ALA A 25 -7.27 -8.17 11.20
N GLU A 26 -8.47 -8.63 10.88
CA GLU A 26 -8.96 -9.91 11.34
C GLU A 26 -8.79 -11.01 10.30
N SER A 27 -8.49 -10.63 9.06
CA SER A 27 -8.33 -11.59 7.98
C SER A 27 -7.30 -11.08 6.98
N ALA A 28 -6.81 -11.98 6.14
CA ALA A 28 -5.92 -11.60 5.06
C ALA A 28 -6.57 -10.62 4.09
N GLU A 29 -7.88 -10.77 3.89
CA GLU A 29 -8.62 -9.84 3.02
C GLU A 29 -8.65 -8.44 3.61
N ASP A 30 -8.75 -8.31 4.93
CA ASP A 30 -8.69 -7.01 5.59
C ASP A 30 -7.35 -6.34 5.34
N VAL A 31 -6.26 -7.10 5.39
CA VAL A 31 -4.92 -6.57 5.13
C VAL A 31 -4.85 -5.96 3.75
N LYS A 32 -5.34 -6.68 2.75
CA LYS A 32 -5.34 -6.18 1.37
C LYS A 32 -6.20 -4.94 1.23
N LYS A 33 -7.36 -4.92 1.87
CA LYS A 33 -8.28 -3.80 1.82
C LYS A 33 -7.65 -2.55 2.45
N PHE A 34 -7.06 -2.69 3.62
CA PHE A 34 -6.44 -1.54 4.29
C PHE A 34 -5.26 -1.00 3.50
N PHE A 35 -4.49 -1.88 2.88
CA PHE A 35 -3.40 -1.44 2.02
C PHE A 35 -3.92 -0.62 0.83
N ALA A 36 -4.96 -1.12 0.18
CA ALA A 36 -5.54 -0.41 -0.97
C ALA A 36 -6.08 0.96 -0.58
N TYR A 37 -6.74 1.07 0.55
CA TYR A 37 -7.25 2.37 1.03
C TYR A 37 -6.11 3.31 1.41
N ALA A 38 -5.08 2.79 2.08
CA ALA A 38 -3.96 3.61 2.52
C ALA A 38 -3.21 4.18 1.32
N THR A 39 -2.96 3.37 0.31
CA THR A 39 -2.26 3.85 -0.88
C THR A 39 -3.10 4.87 -1.64
N LYS A 40 -4.40 4.65 -1.72
CA LYS A 40 -5.29 5.62 -2.37
C LYS A 40 -5.25 6.96 -1.65
N GLU A 41 -5.30 6.94 -0.33
CA GLU A 41 -5.22 8.16 0.47
C GLU A 41 -3.88 8.86 0.28
N LEU A 42 -2.80 8.11 0.31
CA LEU A 42 -1.45 8.64 0.12
C LEU A 42 -1.36 9.36 -1.22
N LEU A 43 -1.79 8.70 -2.28
CA LEU A 43 -1.69 9.29 -3.62
C LEU A 43 -2.62 10.47 -3.80
N ASN A 44 -3.81 10.43 -3.20
CA ASN A 44 -4.70 11.59 -3.23
C ASN A 44 -4.06 12.80 -2.58
N ASN A 45 -3.36 12.59 -1.47
CA ASN A 45 -2.67 13.68 -0.79
C ASN A 45 -1.51 14.22 -1.62
N ILE A 46 -0.77 13.34 -2.27
CA ILE A 46 0.38 13.75 -3.07
C ILE A 46 -0.04 14.49 -4.34
N PHE A 47 -1.03 13.95 -5.04
CA PHE A 47 -1.43 14.49 -6.33
C PHE A 47 -2.53 15.55 -6.24
N ALA A 48 -3.10 15.73 -5.05
CA ALA A 48 -4.10 16.77 -4.80
C ALA A 48 -5.24 16.77 -5.81
N GLY A 49 -5.69 15.58 -6.20
CA GLY A 49 -6.82 15.43 -7.10
C GLY A 49 -6.47 15.50 -8.59
N LYS A 50 -5.21 15.72 -8.92
CA LYS A 50 -4.80 15.80 -10.34
C LYS A 50 -4.80 14.46 -11.05
N VAL A 51 -4.68 13.37 -10.28
CA VAL A 51 -4.74 12.03 -10.83
C VAL A 51 -5.97 11.36 -10.24
N PRO A 52 -6.95 10.97 -11.06
CA PRO A 52 -8.14 10.31 -10.53
C PRO A 52 -7.81 8.89 -10.10
N LEU A 53 -7.84 8.66 -8.80
CA LEU A 53 -7.48 7.38 -8.21
C LEU A 53 -8.73 6.54 -7.97
N GLU A 54 -8.59 5.24 -8.18
CA GLU A 54 -9.65 4.30 -7.92
C GLU A 54 -9.15 3.24 -6.94
N TYR A 55 -10.08 2.68 -6.19
CA TYR A 55 -9.75 1.61 -5.29
C TYR A 55 -9.16 0.44 -6.07
N GLY A 56 -8.04 -0.06 -5.62
CA GLY A 56 -7.40 -1.19 -6.29
C GLY A 56 -6.39 -0.80 -7.36
N ASP A 57 -6.19 0.50 -7.62
CA ASP A 57 -5.14 0.92 -8.55
C ASP A 57 -3.77 0.48 -8.06
N ILE A 58 -3.57 0.46 -6.75
CA ILE A 58 -2.39 -0.16 -6.17
C ILE A 58 -2.91 -1.24 -5.23
N SER A 59 -2.47 -2.46 -5.45
CA SER A 59 -2.93 -3.60 -4.67
C SER A 59 -1.75 -4.38 -4.10
N LEU A 60 -2.00 -5.02 -2.95
CA LEU A 60 -0.98 -5.81 -2.28
C LEU A 60 -0.75 -7.13 -3.03
N ASP A 61 0.52 -7.46 -3.21
CA ASP A 61 0.92 -8.73 -3.82
C ASP A 61 1.97 -9.38 -2.92
N PRO A 62 1.53 -10.10 -1.88
CA PRO A 62 2.47 -10.66 -0.89
C PRO A 62 3.44 -11.67 -1.47
N ALA A 63 3.11 -12.28 -2.60
CA ALA A 63 3.95 -13.26 -3.26
C ALA A 63 4.83 -12.65 -4.34
N GLY A 64 4.87 -11.33 -4.43
CA GLY A 64 5.54 -10.64 -5.52
C GLY A 64 7.05 -10.51 -5.41
N GLY A 65 7.69 -11.23 -4.51
CA GLY A 65 9.15 -11.16 -4.38
C GLY A 65 9.62 -9.83 -3.82
N ALA A 66 10.49 -9.16 -4.55
CA ALA A 66 11.06 -7.89 -4.09
C ALA A 66 10.02 -6.78 -4.05
N GLN A 67 9.09 -6.78 -5.00
CA GLN A 67 8.02 -5.80 -5.04
C GLN A 67 6.72 -6.49 -4.62
N GLN A 68 6.19 -6.08 -3.49
CA GLN A 68 5.04 -6.75 -2.89
C GLN A 68 3.72 -6.03 -3.15
N PHE A 69 3.68 -5.28 -4.25
CA PHE A 69 2.47 -4.60 -4.67
C PHE A 69 2.42 -4.51 -6.19
N LYS A 70 1.23 -4.26 -6.72
CA LYS A 70 1.01 -4.09 -8.15
C LYS A 70 0.37 -2.74 -8.41
N VAL A 71 0.75 -2.11 -9.51
CA VAL A 71 0.20 -0.84 -9.96
C VAL A 71 -0.46 -1.08 -11.31
N THR A 72 -1.68 -0.57 -11.49
CA THR A 72 -2.40 -0.75 -12.74
C THR A 72 -1.79 0.08 -13.86
N ASP A 73 -1.94 -0.41 -15.08
CA ASP A 73 -1.48 0.34 -16.26
C ASP A 73 -2.23 1.66 -16.39
N ARG A 74 -3.45 1.72 -15.88
CA ARG A 74 -4.25 2.93 -15.90
C ARG A 74 -3.51 4.11 -15.25
N LEU A 75 -2.88 3.87 -14.09
CA LEU A 75 -2.14 4.93 -13.42
C LEU A 75 -0.95 5.40 -14.24
N PHE A 76 -0.23 4.47 -14.85
CA PHE A 76 0.91 4.84 -15.67
C PHE A 76 0.52 5.60 -16.94
N GLY A 77 -0.75 5.54 -17.32
CA GLY A 77 -1.27 6.35 -18.41
C GLY A 77 -1.37 7.83 -18.08
N PHE A 78 -1.33 8.20 -16.80
CA PHE A 78 -1.32 9.61 -16.42
C PHE A 78 0.13 10.08 -16.33
N LYS A 79 0.42 11.11 -17.13
CA LYS A 79 1.78 11.64 -17.20
C LYS A 79 2.29 12.09 -15.83
N GLU A 80 1.45 12.78 -15.07
CA GLU A 80 1.84 13.27 -13.76
C GLU A 80 2.21 12.14 -12.82
N PHE A 81 1.45 11.06 -12.85
CA PHE A 81 1.77 9.91 -12.02
C PHE A 81 3.10 9.29 -12.44
N SER A 82 3.28 9.03 -13.74
CA SER A 82 4.49 8.39 -14.25
C SER A 82 5.74 9.20 -13.92
N GLU A 83 5.68 10.52 -14.10
CA GLU A 83 6.83 11.37 -13.82
C GLU A 83 7.22 11.33 -12.35
N ILE A 84 6.24 11.46 -11.47
CA ILE A 84 6.50 11.43 -10.02
C ILE A 84 7.00 10.05 -9.61
N TRP A 85 6.36 9.00 -10.10
CA TRP A 85 6.73 7.63 -9.75
C TRP A 85 8.18 7.33 -10.11
N ASN A 86 8.60 7.77 -11.30
CA ASN A 86 9.93 7.47 -11.82
C ASN A 86 11.03 8.38 -11.26
N ASN A 87 10.67 9.58 -10.79
CA ASN A 87 11.65 10.60 -10.39
C ASN A 87 11.62 10.96 -8.92
N SER A 88 10.98 10.14 -8.09
CA SER A 88 10.87 10.42 -6.67
C SER A 88 11.03 9.13 -5.86
N ASP A 89 10.90 9.24 -4.55
CA ASP A 89 10.93 8.08 -3.66
C ASP A 89 9.55 7.47 -3.43
N LEU A 90 8.54 7.88 -4.20
CA LEU A 90 7.17 7.39 -4.01
C LEU A 90 7.09 5.87 -4.11
N ARG A 91 7.83 5.29 -5.06
CA ARG A 91 7.87 3.83 -5.20
C ARG A 91 8.38 3.16 -3.92
N HIS A 92 9.39 3.76 -3.30
CA HIS A 92 9.95 3.22 -2.06
C HIS A 92 9.00 3.41 -0.88
N VAL A 93 8.31 4.54 -0.83
CA VAL A 93 7.30 4.77 0.20
C VAL A 93 6.19 3.73 0.09
N THR A 94 5.69 3.52 -1.13
CA THR A 94 4.66 2.51 -1.37
C THR A 94 5.17 1.12 -0.99
N GLY A 95 6.43 0.84 -1.29
CA GLY A 95 7.06 -0.43 -0.94
C GLY A 95 7.13 -0.68 0.55
N ARG A 96 7.36 0.36 1.35
CA ARG A 96 7.38 0.21 2.80
C ARG A 96 5.99 -0.07 3.36
N LEU A 97 4.97 0.57 2.80
CA LEU A 97 3.60 0.24 3.17
C LEU A 97 3.27 -1.21 2.81
N ALA A 98 3.68 -1.63 1.62
CA ALA A 98 3.46 -2.99 1.17
C ALA A 98 4.19 -4.00 2.05
N GLN A 99 5.41 -3.67 2.46
CA GLN A 99 6.19 -4.55 3.34
C GLN A 99 5.47 -4.76 4.66
N THR A 100 4.96 -3.68 5.24
CA THR A 100 4.22 -3.76 6.51
C THR A 100 2.98 -4.64 6.35
N ALA A 101 2.22 -4.42 5.27
CA ALA A 101 1.01 -5.20 5.03
C ALA A 101 1.34 -6.66 4.70
N ALA A 102 2.36 -6.89 3.89
CA ALA A 102 2.74 -8.24 3.50
C ALA A 102 3.21 -9.06 4.68
N ASN A 103 3.94 -8.44 5.60
CA ASN A 103 4.38 -9.14 6.81
C ASN A 103 3.21 -9.64 7.63
N ARG A 104 2.17 -8.80 7.77
CA ARG A 104 0.96 -9.20 8.49
C ARG A 104 0.21 -10.28 7.73
N TYR A 105 0.11 -10.12 6.41
CA TYR A 105 -0.57 -11.10 5.57
C TYR A 105 0.08 -12.47 5.71
N LYS A 106 1.40 -12.51 5.63
CA LYS A 106 2.15 -13.77 5.75
C LYS A 106 2.02 -14.38 7.13
N HIS A 107 1.99 -13.54 8.16
CA HIS A 107 1.79 -14.01 9.51
C HIS A 107 0.43 -14.70 9.66
N MET A 108 -0.60 -14.09 9.11
CA MET A 108 -1.94 -14.67 9.16
C MET A 108 -2.01 -15.98 8.40
N GLU A 109 -1.32 -16.08 7.28
CA GLU A 109 -1.30 -17.30 6.51
C GLU A 109 -0.54 -18.43 7.20
N LYS A 110 0.53 -18.08 7.92
CA LYS A 110 1.31 -19.08 8.65
C LYS A 110 0.60 -19.59 9.91
N HIS A 111 -0.37 -18.84 10.39
CA HIS A 111 -1.08 -19.19 11.60
C HIS A 111 -2.60 -19.25 11.35
N PRO A 112 -3.03 -20.04 10.36
CA PRO A 112 -4.46 -20.13 10.05
C PRO A 112 -5.26 -20.73 11.19
N GLU A 113 -4.61 -21.49 12.05
CA GLU A 113 -5.27 -22.11 13.20
C GLU A 113 -5.85 -21.08 14.15
N LYS A 114 -5.15 -19.99 14.37
CA LYS A 114 -5.65 -18.92 15.21
C LYS A 114 -6.91 -18.30 14.64
N THR A 115 -6.91 -18.10 13.32
CA THR A 115 -8.06 -17.56 12.64
C THR A 115 -9.20 -18.54 12.64
N ASN A 116 -8.90 -19.80 12.35
CA ASN A 116 -9.90 -20.85 12.31
C ASN A 116 -10.50 -21.13 13.67
N ALA A 117 -9.70 -21.03 14.72
CA ALA A 117 -10.19 -21.25 16.08
C ALA A 117 -11.29 -20.26 16.43
N LYS A 118 -11.15 -19.01 15.99
CA LYS A 118 -12.21 -18.02 16.19
C LYS A 118 -13.47 -18.37 15.44
N ILE A 119 -13.32 -18.92 14.26
CA ILE A 119 -14.46 -19.26 13.40
C ILE A 119 -15.19 -20.48 13.91
N ARG A 120 -14.46 -21.45 14.44
CA ARG A 120 -15.05 -22.69 14.92
C ARG A 120 -15.85 -22.53 16.19
N MET A 121 -15.58 -21.51 16.91
CA MET A 121 -16.31 -21.24 18.14
C MET A 121 -17.71 -20.80 17.85
#